data_2d099ee04ceac0c4903116f64865cb7b
#
_entry.id   2d099ee04ceac0c4903116f64865cb7b
#
_cell.length_a   1.000
_cell.length_b   1.000
_cell.length_c   1.000
_cell.angle_alpha   90.00
_cell.angle_beta   90.00
_cell.angle_gamma   90.00
#
_symmetry.space_group_name_H-M   'P 1'
#
loop_
_entity.id
_entity.type
_entity.pdbx_description
1 polymer ?
#
loop_
_entity_poly.entity_id
_entity_poly.type
_entity_poly.pdbx_seq_one_letter_code
_entity_poly.pdbx_strand_id
1 'polypeptide(L)'
;MRRLFMQAASIITAVSLLASGCGQGRTAASGTEGMEPVKAENETEETDSQTQDPESSTDANESSESDSQSGQVASADETVSPVDVVTEDMTPIYGTEIKDGVYPITVDSSSSMFHITDCKLTVTDGSMEARITMSGTGYGKLYLGTGEEAVKAAEADYIPSVEDETGACTFLLPVEALDAGISCSAFSKKKEKWYDRTLVFRADSLPADAFSGATFVTAEDLGLEDGRYTAEVALEGGSGRASVESPASLRVEKGNIYATIVWGSANYDYMKVNDEKYQWAGEEAHSTFEIPVAGFDWKMTVIADTTAMSVPHEITYTLIFDSASLQKIE
;
A
#
# COMPACT_ATOMS: atom_id res chain seq x y z
N MET A 1 28.77 -47.98 1.74
CA MET A 1 27.92 -49.15 1.36
C MET A 1 26.47 -48.73 1.44
N ARG A 2 25.78 -48.99 0.29
CA ARG A 2 24.30 -49.00 0.07
C ARG A 2 23.50 -47.71 0.20
N ARG A 3 23.24 -47.21 -0.97
CA ARG A 3 22.13 -46.32 -1.36
C ARG A 3 20.78 -47.02 -1.11
N LEU A 4 19.77 -46.29 -0.68
CA LEU A 4 18.40 -46.69 -0.92
C LEU A 4 17.64 -45.44 -1.48
N PHE A 5 17.28 -45.56 -2.75
CA PHE A 5 16.31 -44.73 -3.44
C PHE A 5 14.91 -45.16 -3.01
N MET A 6 14.02 -44.23 -2.68
CA MET A 6 12.58 -44.48 -2.72
C MET A 6 11.88 -43.39 -3.51
N GLN A 7 11.41 -43.80 -4.67
CA GLN A 7 10.43 -43.08 -5.47
C GLN A 7 9.07 -43.22 -4.79
N ALA A 8 8.28 -42.20 -4.79
CA ALA A 8 6.85 -42.30 -4.58
C ALA A 8 6.08 -41.42 -5.57
N ALA A 9 5.11 -42.00 -6.14
CA ALA A 9 4.39 -41.72 -7.36
C ALA A 9 3.37 -40.57 -7.21
N SER A 10 3.16 -39.90 -8.35
CA SER A 10 2.03 -39.03 -8.66
C SER A 10 0.69 -39.76 -8.57
N ILE A 11 -0.30 -39.10 -7.99
CA ILE A 11 -1.72 -39.42 -8.24
C ILE A 11 -2.38 -38.14 -8.74
N ILE A 12 -2.70 -38.17 -10.04
CA ILE A 12 -3.57 -37.22 -10.73
C ILE A 12 -5.00 -37.73 -10.52
N THR A 13 -5.87 -36.90 -10.00
CA THR A 13 -7.32 -37.16 -10.05
C THR A 13 -8.00 -36.01 -10.78
N ALA A 14 -8.34 -36.29 -12.03
CA ALA A 14 -9.27 -35.51 -12.82
C ALA A 14 -10.70 -35.80 -12.40
N VAL A 15 -11.51 -34.80 -12.21
CA VAL A 15 -12.97 -34.94 -12.20
C VAL A 15 -13.57 -33.95 -13.18
N SER A 16 -14.28 -34.54 -14.11
CA SER A 16 -14.93 -33.94 -15.27
C SER A 16 -16.29 -33.31 -14.96
N LEU A 17 -16.57 -32.28 -15.72
CA LEU A 17 -17.85 -31.70 -16.17
C LEU A 17 -19.16 -32.46 -15.88
N LEU A 18 -20.21 -31.70 -15.60
CA LEU A 18 -21.51 -31.84 -16.31
C LEU A 18 -22.23 -30.49 -16.37
N ALA A 19 -22.59 -30.12 -17.59
CA ALA A 19 -23.44 -29.00 -17.95
C ALA A 19 -24.93 -29.43 -17.88
N SER A 20 -25.81 -28.48 -17.75
CA SER A 20 -27.06 -28.31 -18.48
C SER A 20 -28.15 -27.60 -17.67
N GLY A 21 -28.80 -26.63 -18.32
CA GLY A 21 -30.18 -26.33 -18.05
C GLY A 21 -30.64 -24.93 -18.47
N CYS A 22 -31.12 -24.81 -19.69
CA CYS A 22 -31.93 -23.69 -20.22
C CYS A 22 -33.18 -23.40 -19.40
N GLY A 23 -33.62 -22.14 -19.36
CA GLY A 23 -34.96 -21.74 -18.98
C GLY A 23 -35.29 -20.34 -19.49
N GLN A 24 -36.04 -20.26 -20.59
CA GLN A 24 -36.66 -19.07 -21.20
C GLN A 24 -37.95 -18.65 -20.47
N GLY A 25 -38.27 -17.36 -20.55
CA GLY A 25 -39.61 -16.79 -20.32
C GLY A 25 -39.54 -15.28 -20.21
N ARG A 26 -39.71 -14.48 -21.25
CA ARG A 26 -40.89 -13.79 -21.81
C ARG A 26 -41.85 -13.26 -20.73
N THR A 27 -42.27 -12.02 -20.71
CA THR A 27 -42.87 -11.01 -21.59
C THR A 27 -43.21 -9.77 -20.74
N ALA A 28 -43.15 -8.63 -21.17
CA ALA A 28 -43.88 -7.65 -21.99
C ALA A 28 -44.30 -6.45 -21.09
N ALA A 29 -43.93 -5.29 -21.44
CA ALA A 29 -44.58 -4.24 -22.24
C ALA A 29 -45.16 -3.05 -21.47
N SER A 30 -44.93 -1.87 -22.06
CA SER A 30 -45.77 -0.68 -22.13
C SER A 30 -45.53 0.34 -21.01
N GLY A 31 -45.35 1.62 -21.28
CA GLY A 31 -45.52 2.53 -22.40
C GLY A 31 -45.08 3.94 -22.02
N THR A 32 -44.66 4.63 -23.01
CA THR A 32 -45.01 5.93 -23.55
C THR A 32 -44.88 7.21 -22.75
N GLU A 33 -44.24 8.11 -23.47
CA GLU A 33 -44.36 9.56 -23.71
C GLU A 33 -43.38 10.40 -22.91
N GLY A 34 -42.48 11.15 -23.49
CA GLY A 34 -42.52 11.97 -24.68
C GLY A 34 -42.29 13.42 -24.27
N MET A 35 -41.16 14.01 -24.71
CA MET A 35 -41.06 15.38 -25.20
C MET A 35 -39.61 15.87 -25.31
N GLU A 36 -39.18 16.00 -26.54
CA GLU A 36 -38.14 16.94 -27.01
C GLU A 36 -38.84 18.23 -27.50
N PRO A 37 -38.10 19.22 -28.02
CA PRO A 37 -36.87 19.91 -27.62
C PRO A 37 -37.09 21.45 -27.57
N VAL A 38 -36.12 22.24 -27.09
CA VAL A 38 -36.05 23.65 -27.48
C VAL A 38 -34.58 24.04 -27.77
N LYS A 39 -34.44 24.38 -29.02
CA LYS A 39 -33.32 25.01 -29.69
C LYS A 39 -33.35 26.52 -29.45
N ALA A 40 -32.23 27.15 -29.14
CA ALA A 40 -32.04 28.60 -29.40
C ALA A 40 -30.57 28.86 -29.78
N GLU A 41 -30.43 29.17 -31.05
CA GLU A 41 -29.27 29.82 -31.67
C GLU A 41 -29.24 31.28 -31.22
N ASN A 42 -28.06 31.85 -31.03
CA ASN A 42 -27.87 33.23 -31.52
C ASN A 42 -26.39 33.47 -31.87
N GLU A 43 -26.28 34.07 -33.03
CA GLU A 43 -25.10 34.37 -33.82
C GLU A 43 -24.46 35.73 -33.40
N THR A 44 -23.19 35.86 -33.83
CA THR A 44 -22.46 37.00 -34.42
C THR A 44 -22.11 38.20 -33.55
N GLU A 45 -20.84 38.58 -33.51
CA GLU A 45 -20.26 39.62 -34.37
C GLU A 45 -18.72 39.67 -34.32
N GLU A 46 -18.14 39.70 -35.53
CA GLU A 46 -16.75 40.02 -35.85
C GLU A 46 -16.50 41.53 -35.64
N THR A 47 -15.27 41.89 -35.22
CA THR A 47 -14.69 43.20 -35.66
C THR A 47 -13.18 43.07 -35.86
N ASP A 48 -12.82 43.16 -37.11
CA ASP A 48 -11.50 43.35 -37.71
C ASP A 48 -10.88 44.70 -37.31
N SER A 49 -9.57 44.75 -37.08
CA SER A 49 -8.75 45.91 -37.41
C SER A 49 -7.27 45.58 -37.49
N GLN A 50 -6.79 45.58 -38.68
CA GLN A 50 -5.38 45.62 -39.10
C GLN A 50 -4.69 46.91 -38.62
N THR A 51 -3.38 46.90 -38.37
CA THR A 51 -2.39 47.63 -39.15
C THR A 51 -0.96 47.62 -38.56
N GLN A 52 -0.03 47.08 -39.36
CA GLN A 52 1.33 47.50 -39.71
C GLN A 52 2.51 47.28 -38.73
N ASP A 53 3.43 46.43 -39.23
CA ASP A 53 4.89 46.47 -39.07
C ASP A 53 5.54 47.78 -39.45
N PRO A 54 6.81 48.05 -39.00
CA PRO A 54 7.92 47.54 -39.77
C PRO A 54 9.22 47.12 -38.97
N GLU A 55 9.86 46.13 -39.54
CA GLU A 55 11.31 45.86 -39.78
C GLU A 55 12.38 46.33 -38.76
N SER A 56 13.23 45.43 -38.33
CA SER A 56 14.61 45.24 -38.80
C SER A 56 15.55 44.69 -37.73
N SER A 57 16.21 43.64 -38.16
CA SER A 57 17.60 43.22 -37.99
C SER A 57 18.01 42.34 -36.81
N THR A 58 18.30 41.09 -37.18
CA THR A 58 19.51 40.27 -36.94
C THR A 58 20.22 40.39 -35.63
N ASP A 59 20.24 39.31 -34.81
CA ASP A 59 21.46 38.45 -34.72
C ASP A 59 21.17 37.14 -33.97
N ALA A 60 21.67 36.08 -34.61
CA ALA A 60 22.23 34.81 -34.14
C ALA A 60 21.69 34.11 -32.90
N ASN A 61 20.93 33.06 -33.10
CA ASN A 61 21.17 31.65 -32.82
C ASN A 61 22.15 31.31 -31.67
N GLU A 62 21.56 30.87 -30.58
CA GLU A 62 22.02 29.79 -29.68
C GLU A 62 21.13 29.73 -28.45
N SER A 63 20.12 28.90 -28.50
CA SER A 63 19.52 28.21 -27.34
C SER A 63 18.15 27.62 -27.67
N SER A 64 18.13 26.54 -28.41
CA SER A 64 16.89 25.81 -28.71
C SER A 64 16.87 24.36 -28.25
N GLU A 65 17.80 23.94 -27.39
CA GLU A 65 17.79 22.57 -26.84
C GLU A 65 17.22 22.46 -25.42
N SER A 66 17.09 23.55 -24.65
CA SER A 66 16.58 23.50 -23.28
C SER A 66 15.05 23.63 -23.20
N ASP A 67 14.40 24.17 -24.24
CA ASP A 67 12.96 24.47 -24.19
C ASP A 67 12.07 23.27 -24.57
N SER A 68 12.62 22.30 -25.32
CA SER A 68 11.89 21.08 -25.68
C SER A 68 11.91 20.01 -24.56
N GLN A 69 12.81 20.08 -23.58
CA GLN A 69 12.89 19.17 -22.45
C GLN A 69 11.97 19.56 -21.30
N SER A 70 11.71 20.85 -21.07
CA SER A 70 10.83 21.30 -19.98
C SER A 70 9.35 20.89 -20.18
N GLY A 71 8.95 20.63 -21.44
CA GLY A 71 7.59 20.16 -21.76
C GLY A 71 7.31 18.68 -21.47
N GLN A 72 8.33 17.88 -21.16
CA GLN A 72 8.17 16.44 -20.90
C GLN A 72 7.97 16.08 -19.43
N VAL A 73 8.14 17.02 -18.51
CA VAL A 73 7.85 16.86 -17.09
C VAL A 73 6.57 17.61 -16.78
N ALA A 74 5.71 17.03 -15.95
CA ALA A 74 4.48 17.69 -15.53
C ALA A 74 4.79 18.87 -14.60
N SER A 75 4.15 20.01 -14.85
CA SER A 75 4.24 21.18 -13.97
C SER A 75 3.39 21.01 -12.71
N ALA A 76 3.63 21.82 -11.68
CA ALA A 76 2.94 21.73 -10.40
C ALA A 76 1.41 21.86 -10.51
N ASP A 77 0.91 22.63 -11.49
CA ASP A 77 -0.51 22.82 -11.78
C ASP A 77 -1.14 21.63 -12.53
N GLU A 78 -0.32 20.74 -13.08
CA GLU A 78 -0.77 19.48 -13.72
C GLU A 78 -0.74 18.29 -12.74
N THR A 79 -0.24 18.49 -11.53
CA THR A 79 -0.14 17.45 -10.49
C THR A 79 -1.17 17.68 -9.40
N VAL A 80 -1.62 16.58 -8.76
CA VAL A 80 -2.36 16.67 -7.50
C VAL A 80 -1.36 17.06 -6.41
N SER A 81 -1.78 17.89 -5.44
CA SER A 81 -0.93 18.25 -4.30
C SER A 81 -0.35 17.00 -3.67
N PRO A 82 0.98 16.87 -3.56
CA PRO A 82 1.60 15.70 -2.97
C PRO A 82 1.22 15.58 -1.49
N VAL A 83 1.03 14.33 -1.05
CA VAL A 83 0.91 13.99 0.36
C VAL A 83 2.30 13.70 0.88
N ASP A 84 2.62 14.18 2.07
CA ASP A 84 3.87 13.81 2.73
C ASP A 84 3.74 12.37 3.25
N VAL A 85 4.60 11.49 2.74
CA VAL A 85 4.63 10.07 3.10
C VAL A 85 5.89 9.70 3.88
N VAL A 86 6.80 10.67 4.05
CA VAL A 86 8.03 10.51 4.83
C VAL A 86 7.86 11.28 6.14
N THR A 87 8.00 10.60 7.28
CA THR A 87 7.91 11.21 8.60
C THR A 87 9.26 11.21 9.30
N GLU A 88 9.47 12.13 10.27
CA GLU A 88 10.77 12.30 10.95
C GLU A 88 11.17 11.11 11.84
N ASP A 89 10.22 10.27 12.20
CA ASP A 89 10.39 9.08 13.04
C ASP A 89 10.74 7.81 12.23
N MET A 90 10.73 7.88 10.92
CA MET A 90 11.12 6.77 10.06
C MET A 90 12.62 6.48 10.17
N THR A 91 12.94 5.22 10.40
CA THR A 91 14.32 4.72 10.39
C THR A 91 14.47 3.73 9.25
N PRO A 92 15.38 3.97 8.28
CA PRO A 92 15.58 3.07 7.17
C PRO A 92 15.97 1.66 7.63
N ILE A 93 15.32 0.64 7.07
CA ILE A 93 15.63 -0.77 7.31
C ILE A 93 16.12 -1.39 6.01
N TYR A 94 17.32 -1.97 6.05
CA TYR A 94 17.98 -2.53 4.87
C TYR A 94 17.71 -4.03 4.72
N GLY A 95 17.82 -4.55 3.51
CA GLY A 95 17.55 -5.96 3.22
C GLY A 95 18.40 -6.96 4.02
N THR A 96 19.59 -6.55 4.51
CA THR A 96 20.41 -7.37 5.41
C THR A 96 19.78 -7.61 6.78
N GLU A 97 18.80 -6.79 7.14
CA GLU A 97 18.05 -6.90 8.40
C GLU A 97 16.78 -7.74 8.23
N ILE A 98 16.51 -8.20 7.00
CA ILE A 98 15.33 -8.97 6.65
C ILE A 98 15.77 -10.34 6.15
N LYS A 99 15.08 -11.40 6.55
CA LYS A 99 15.34 -12.77 6.09
C LYS A 99 14.97 -12.90 4.62
N ASP A 100 15.69 -13.78 3.92
CA ASP A 100 15.35 -14.13 2.54
C ASP A 100 13.92 -14.68 2.47
N GLY A 101 13.15 -14.17 1.52
CA GLY A 101 11.75 -14.54 1.39
C GLY A 101 10.97 -13.65 0.42
N VAL A 102 9.69 -13.94 0.30
CA VAL A 102 8.73 -13.10 -0.45
C VAL A 102 7.62 -12.68 0.51
N TYR A 103 7.45 -11.39 0.66
CA TYR A 103 6.55 -10.80 1.66
C TYR A 103 5.52 -9.88 0.98
N PRO A 104 4.26 -9.92 1.38
CA PRO A 104 3.36 -8.81 1.08
C PRO A 104 3.83 -7.57 1.85
N ILE A 105 3.79 -6.40 1.22
CA ILE A 105 4.22 -5.15 1.84
C ILE A 105 3.34 -3.99 1.38
N THR A 106 3.03 -3.08 2.29
CA THR A 106 2.31 -1.85 1.98
C THR A 106 3.27 -0.82 1.41
N VAL A 107 2.80 -0.06 0.41
CA VAL A 107 3.57 1.01 -0.21
C VAL A 107 2.76 2.30 -0.19
N ASP A 108 3.29 3.30 0.46
CA ASP A 108 2.73 4.65 0.42
C ASP A 108 3.26 5.41 -0.79
N SER A 109 2.40 6.18 -1.42
CA SER A 109 2.74 7.06 -2.54
C SER A 109 2.34 8.49 -2.22
N SER A 110 3.23 9.45 -2.46
CA SER A 110 2.92 10.88 -2.31
C SER A 110 1.85 11.37 -3.29
N SER A 111 1.43 10.56 -4.25
CA SER A 111 0.42 10.90 -5.24
C SER A 111 -0.74 9.90 -5.24
N SER A 112 -1.94 10.37 -4.90
CA SER A 112 -3.17 9.55 -4.95
C SER A 112 -3.53 9.05 -6.36
N MET A 113 -2.99 9.67 -7.41
CA MET A 113 -3.17 9.23 -8.80
C MET A 113 -2.29 8.05 -9.18
N PHE A 114 -1.28 7.74 -8.37
CA PHE A 114 -0.43 6.56 -8.53
C PHE A 114 -0.87 5.50 -7.51
N HIS A 115 -1.98 4.87 -7.81
CA HIS A 115 -2.60 3.93 -6.88
C HIS A 115 -2.04 2.52 -7.07
N ILE A 116 -1.33 2.06 -6.04
CA ILE A 116 -0.80 0.70 -5.92
C ILE A 116 -1.85 -0.14 -5.19
N THR A 117 -2.22 -1.28 -5.74
CA THR A 117 -3.24 -2.18 -5.19
C THR A 117 -2.66 -3.41 -4.50
N ASP A 118 -1.45 -3.80 -4.88
CA ASP A 118 -0.71 -4.91 -4.27
C ASP A 118 0.79 -4.68 -4.43
N CYS A 119 1.56 -5.16 -3.48
CA CYS A 119 3.02 -5.17 -3.57
C CYS A 119 3.61 -6.42 -2.93
N LYS A 120 4.58 -7.03 -3.63
CA LYS A 120 5.37 -8.15 -3.13
C LYS A 120 6.83 -7.77 -3.11
N LEU A 121 7.41 -7.79 -1.91
CA LEU A 121 8.83 -7.60 -1.67
C LEU A 121 9.52 -8.97 -1.72
N THR A 122 10.54 -9.10 -2.55
CA THR A 122 11.44 -10.25 -2.57
C THR A 122 12.77 -9.84 -1.95
N VAL A 123 13.21 -10.57 -0.94
CA VAL A 123 14.52 -10.40 -0.30
C VAL A 123 15.39 -11.60 -0.61
N THR A 124 16.59 -11.38 -1.13
CA THR A 124 17.56 -12.42 -1.47
C THR A 124 18.97 -11.89 -1.20
N ASP A 125 19.71 -12.59 -0.32
CA ASP A 125 21.08 -12.22 0.05
C ASP A 125 21.23 -10.73 0.44
N GLY A 126 20.22 -10.19 1.16
CA GLY A 126 20.19 -8.80 1.60
C GLY A 126 19.85 -7.78 0.51
N SER A 127 19.54 -8.22 -0.71
CA SER A 127 19.02 -7.36 -1.78
C SER A 127 17.51 -7.42 -1.80
N MET A 128 16.86 -6.28 -2.04
CA MET A 128 15.41 -6.17 -2.07
C MET A 128 14.92 -5.76 -3.46
N GLU A 129 13.91 -6.45 -3.97
CA GLU A 129 13.14 -6.07 -5.16
C GLU A 129 11.65 -6.08 -4.84
N ALA A 130 10.94 -5.06 -5.26
CA ALA A 130 9.49 -4.96 -5.09
C ALA A 130 8.77 -5.06 -6.43
N ARG A 131 7.76 -5.92 -6.49
CA ARG A 131 6.79 -5.96 -7.57
C ARG A 131 5.52 -5.25 -7.13
N ILE A 132 5.32 -4.03 -7.62
CA ILE A 132 4.09 -3.27 -7.37
C ILE A 132 3.06 -3.57 -8.47
N THR A 133 1.79 -3.68 -8.08
CA THR A 133 0.64 -3.85 -8.98
C THR A 133 -0.21 -2.58 -8.95
N MET A 134 -0.49 -2.06 -10.14
CA MET A 134 -1.23 -0.80 -10.29
C MET A 134 -2.74 -1.04 -10.45
N SER A 135 -3.55 -0.11 -9.96
CA SER A 135 -5.00 -0.11 -10.18
C SER A 135 -5.41 0.12 -11.65
N GLY A 136 -4.46 0.50 -12.52
CA GLY A 136 -4.74 0.80 -13.91
C GLY A 136 -3.50 0.71 -14.80
N THR A 137 -3.68 0.88 -16.11
CA THR A 137 -2.63 0.72 -17.14
C THR A 137 -2.10 2.05 -17.68
N GLY A 138 -2.36 3.16 -16.97
CA GLY A 138 -2.07 4.52 -17.44
C GLY A 138 -0.59 4.89 -17.53
N TYR A 139 0.27 4.18 -16.81
CA TYR A 139 1.72 4.39 -16.82
C TYR A 139 2.42 3.36 -17.67
N GLY A 140 3.44 3.77 -18.45
CA GLY A 140 4.17 2.92 -19.37
C GLY A 140 5.53 2.48 -18.84
N LYS A 141 6.15 3.34 -18.06
CA LYS A 141 7.48 3.11 -17.49
C LYS A 141 7.69 3.97 -16.26
N LEU A 142 8.59 3.55 -15.38
CA LEU A 142 9.06 4.29 -14.22
C LEU A 142 10.54 4.63 -14.37
N TYR A 143 10.99 5.60 -13.60
CA TYR A 143 12.39 5.95 -13.39
C TYR A 143 12.60 6.21 -11.89
N LEU A 144 13.66 5.66 -11.31
CA LEU A 144 14.05 5.96 -9.93
C LEU A 144 14.86 7.24 -9.91
N GLY A 145 14.19 8.32 -9.53
CA GLY A 145 14.69 9.70 -9.57
C GLY A 145 13.59 10.65 -10.04
N THR A 146 14.00 11.85 -10.40
CA THR A 146 13.10 12.93 -10.85
C THR A 146 12.76 12.79 -12.35
N GLY A 147 11.68 13.42 -12.78
CA GLY A 147 11.29 13.50 -14.18
C GLY A 147 12.32 14.24 -15.04
N GLU A 148 13.02 15.23 -14.47
CA GLU A 148 14.10 15.93 -15.18
C GLU A 148 15.31 15.02 -15.46
N GLU A 149 15.62 14.12 -14.52
CA GLU A 149 16.64 13.10 -14.71
C GLU A 149 16.15 12.04 -15.69
N ALA A 150 14.90 11.61 -15.57
CA ALA A 150 14.29 10.64 -16.47
C ALA A 150 14.33 11.09 -17.95
N VAL A 151 14.07 12.37 -18.24
CA VAL A 151 14.14 12.91 -19.60
C VAL A 151 15.53 12.76 -20.21
N LYS A 152 16.58 12.79 -19.40
CA LYS A 152 17.99 12.70 -19.83
C LYS A 152 18.56 11.28 -19.76
N ALA A 153 17.82 10.37 -19.11
CA ALA A 153 18.26 8.99 -18.89
C ALA A 153 18.21 8.16 -20.18
N ALA A 154 19.03 7.11 -20.23
CA ALA A 154 18.97 6.15 -21.32
C ALA A 154 17.72 5.24 -21.17
N GLU A 155 17.23 4.71 -22.29
CA GLU A 155 16.06 3.82 -22.28
C GLU A 155 16.26 2.57 -21.40
N ALA A 156 17.49 2.12 -21.26
CA ALA A 156 17.85 0.97 -20.41
C ALA A 156 17.71 1.25 -18.90
N ASP A 157 17.66 2.53 -18.51
CA ASP A 157 17.50 2.93 -17.11
C ASP A 157 16.02 3.00 -16.68
N TYR A 158 15.09 2.87 -17.64
CA TYR A 158 13.68 2.85 -17.34
C TYR A 158 13.21 1.47 -16.90
N ILE A 159 12.29 1.45 -15.96
CA ILE A 159 11.57 0.26 -15.51
C ILE A 159 10.27 0.15 -16.32
N PRO A 160 10.17 -0.79 -17.27
CA PRO A 160 8.99 -0.94 -18.11
C PRO A 160 7.83 -1.54 -17.32
N SER A 161 6.60 -1.19 -17.73
CA SER A 161 5.40 -1.89 -17.24
C SER A 161 5.34 -3.29 -17.85
N VAL A 162 4.98 -4.28 -17.04
CA VAL A 162 4.73 -5.66 -17.44
C VAL A 162 3.31 -6.04 -17.03
N GLU A 163 2.54 -6.62 -17.94
CA GLU A 163 1.25 -7.21 -17.61
C GLU A 163 1.48 -8.60 -16.98
N ASP A 164 0.83 -8.83 -15.85
CA ASP A 164 0.83 -10.15 -15.23
C ASP A 164 -0.19 -11.11 -15.88
N GLU A 165 -0.31 -12.33 -15.35
CA GLU A 165 -1.22 -13.35 -15.87
C GLU A 165 -2.70 -12.94 -15.78
N THR A 166 -3.04 -11.97 -14.94
CA THR A 166 -4.40 -11.42 -14.79
C THR A 166 -4.67 -10.22 -15.70
N GLY A 167 -3.63 -9.72 -16.40
CA GLY A 167 -3.68 -8.50 -17.21
C GLY A 167 -3.46 -7.23 -16.38
N ALA A 168 -3.05 -7.35 -15.12
CA ALA A 168 -2.73 -6.19 -14.28
C ALA A 168 -1.36 -5.62 -14.64
N CYS A 169 -1.26 -4.29 -14.63
CA CYS A 169 0.00 -3.58 -14.89
C CYS A 169 0.90 -3.65 -13.67
N THR A 170 2.09 -4.20 -13.83
CA THR A 170 3.07 -4.32 -12.75
C THR A 170 4.39 -3.67 -13.10
N PHE A 171 5.16 -3.28 -12.08
CA PHE A 171 6.55 -2.83 -12.20
C PHE A 171 7.40 -3.57 -11.19
N LEU A 172 8.61 -3.98 -11.60
CA LEU A 172 9.60 -4.57 -10.73
C LEU A 172 10.72 -3.56 -10.51
N LEU A 173 10.91 -3.11 -9.28
CA LEU A 173 11.89 -2.08 -8.95
C LEU A 173 12.77 -2.51 -7.78
N PRO A 174 14.07 -2.15 -7.78
CA PRO A 174 14.94 -2.34 -6.64
C PRO A 174 14.49 -1.43 -5.49
N VAL A 175 14.60 -1.92 -4.26
CA VAL A 175 14.31 -1.19 -3.03
C VAL A 175 15.60 -1.13 -2.22
N GLU A 176 16.10 0.08 -1.95
CA GLU A 176 17.34 0.26 -1.21
C GLU A 176 17.11 0.06 0.30
N ALA A 177 16.04 0.66 0.83
CA ALA A 177 15.63 0.52 2.22
C ALA A 177 14.11 0.65 2.35
N LEU A 178 13.55 -0.03 3.37
CA LEU A 178 12.19 0.20 3.84
C LEU A 178 12.15 1.42 4.75
N ASP A 179 10.96 2.00 4.95
CA ASP A 179 10.75 3.22 5.75
C ASP A 179 11.69 4.36 5.34
N ALA A 180 11.98 4.44 4.04
CA ALA A 180 12.77 5.50 3.43
C ALA A 180 12.06 6.04 2.19
N GLY A 181 12.16 7.34 1.96
CA GLY A 181 11.60 7.98 0.78
C GLY A 181 12.39 7.64 -0.48
N ILE A 182 11.77 6.95 -1.42
CA ILE A 182 12.34 6.62 -2.72
C ILE A 182 11.76 7.57 -3.78
N SER A 183 12.62 8.40 -4.37
CA SER A 183 12.22 9.25 -5.49
C SER A 183 11.90 8.39 -6.71
N CYS A 184 10.72 8.60 -7.29
CA CYS A 184 10.24 7.85 -8.43
C CYS A 184 9.46 8.77 -9.35
N SER A 185 9.74 8.73 -10.65
CA SER A 185 8.96 9.40 -11.66
C SER A 185 8.27 8.38 -12.58
N ALA A 186 7.00 8.61 -12.92
CA ALA A 186 6.21 7.72 -13.75
C ALA A 186 5.76 8.41 -15.03
N PHE A 187 5.98 7.73 -16.16
CA PHE A 187 5.60 8.22 -17.48
C PHE A 187 4.15 7.88 -17.81
N SER A 188 3.31 8.91 -17.93
CA SER A 188 1.92 8.75 -18.34
C SER A 188 1.80 8.51 -19.84
N LYS A 189 1.24 7.36 -20.24
CA LYS A 189 0.97 7.02 -21.64
C LYS A 189 0.06 8.02 -22.34
N LYS A 190 -0.92 8.59 -21.61
CA LYS A 190 -1.93 9.50 -22.17
C LYS A 190 -1.43 10.93 -22.32
N LYS A 191 -0.64 11.40 -21.34
CA LYS A 191 -0.15 12.78 -21.29
C LYS A 191 1.25 12.91 -21.91
N GLU A 192 1.95 11.79 -22.11
CA GLU A 192 3.33 11.73 -22.61
C GLU A 192 4.29 12.57 -21.78
N LYS A 193 4.05 12.60 -20.43
CA LYS A 193 4.81 13.37 -19.47
C LYS A 193 5.21 12.50 -18.26
N TRP A 194 6.32 12.88 -17.64
CA TRP A 194 6.80 12.35 -16.38
C TRP A 194 6.13 13.06 -15.21
N TYR A 195 5.78 12.29 -14.19
CA TYR A 195 5.14 12.77 -12.96
C TYR A 195 5.93 12.28 -11.76
N ASP A 196 6.48 13.21 -11.00
CA ASP A 196 7.30 12.93 -9.82
C ASP A 196 6.45 12.52 -8.62
N ARG A 197 7.01 11.63 -7.82
CA ARG A 197 6.43 11.16 -6.56
C ARG A 197 7.49 10.55 -5.65
N THR A 198 7.13 10.40 -4.39
CA THR A 198 7.89 9.64 -3.42
C THR A 198 7.13 8.36 -3.09
N LEU A 199 7.83 7.24 -3.04
CA LEU A 199 7.32 5.96 -2.57
C LEU A 199 7.99 5.61 -1.23
N VAL A 200 7.24 5.03 -0.30
CA VAL A 200 7.76 4.48 0.94
C VAL A 200 7.23 3.06 1.08
N PHE A 201 8.14 2.09 1.19
CA PHE A 201 7.80 0.69 1.47
C PHE A 201 7.79 0.52 2.99
N ARG A 202 6.63 0.16 3.55
CA ARG A 202 6.38 0.19 4.99
C ARG A 202 6.89 -1.08 5.68
N ALA A 203 7.95 -0.95 6.47
CA ALA A 203 8.53 -2.08 7.21
C ALA A 203 7.55 -2.66 8.24
N ASP A 204 6.71 -1.82 8.85
CA ASP A 204 5.70 -2.20 9.85
C ASP A 204 4.57 -3.07 9.27
N SER A 205 4.47 -3.19 7.95
CA SER A 205 3.55 -4.11 7.26
C SER A 205 4.13 -5.51 7.05
N LEU A 206 5.43 -5.71 7.28
CA LEU A 206 6.05 -7.02 7.23
C LEU A 206 5.68 -7.85 8.46
N PRO A 207 5.55 -9.19 8.32
CA PRO A 207 5.42 -10.04 9.49
C PRO A 207 6.68 -9.94 10.37
N ALA A 208 6.50 -9.97 11.68
CA ALA A 208 7.58 -9.74 12.63
C ALA A 208 8.74 -10.76 12.49
N ASP A 209 8.44 -11.97 12.07
CA ASP A 209 9.43 -13.03 11.81
C ASP A 209 10.24 -12.84 10.52
N ALA A 210 9.91 -11.85 9.71
CA ALA A 210 10.70 -11.48 8.52
C ALA A 210 12.06 -10.88 8.88
N PHE A 211 12.22 -10.30 10.07
CA PHE A 211 13.45 -9.59 10.45
C PHE A 211 14.56 -10.54 10.92
N SER A 212 15.81 -10.29 10.47
CA SER A 212 16.98 -11.15 10.73
C SER A 212 17.62 -10.91 12.10
N GLY A 213 17.43 -9.73 12.68
CA GLY A 213 17.92 -9.41 14.03
C GLY A 213 16.72 -9.34 14.96
N ALA A 214 16.85 -9.81 16.19
CA ALA A 214 15.80 -9.68 17.19
C ALA A 214 15.51 -8.20 17.47
N THR A 215 14.71 -7.59 16.59
CA THR A 215 14.12 -6.29 16.83
C THR A 215 12.86 -6.43 17.68
N PHE A 216 12.40 -7.66 17.88
CA PHE A 216 11.30 -7.97 18.78
C PHE A 216 11.59 -9.27 19.55
N VAL A 217 10.96 -9.41 20.70
CA VAL A 217 11.17 -10.53 21.63
C VAL A 217 9.96 -11.45 21.57
N THR A 218 10.18 -12.72 21.28
CA THR A 218 9.10 -13.72 21.18
C THR A 218 8.79 -14.36 22.55
N ALA A 219 7.69 -15.11 22.60
CA ALA A 219 7.37 -15.92 23.78
C ALA A 219 8.48 -16.96 24.08
N GLU A 220 9.12 -17.50 23.03
CA GLU A 220 10.21 -18.46 23.14
C GLU A 220 11.49 -17.82 23.71
N ASP A 221 11.85 -16.61 23.23
CA ASP A 221 13.01 -15.85 23.72
C ASP A 221 12.89 -15.53 25.21
N LEU A 222 11.68 -15.28 25.68
CA LEU A 222 11.38 -15.03 27.09
C LEU A 222 11.13 -16.29 27.90
N GLY A 223 11.12 -17.45 27.26
CA GLY A 223 10.80 -18.73 27.92
C GLY A 223 9.41 -18.76 28.56
N LEU A 224 8.42 -18.13 27.92
CA LEU A 224 7.07 -18.04 28.47
C LEU A 224 6.39 -19.41 28.41
N GLU A 225 5.86 -19.84 29.55
CA GLU A 225 4.98 -21.00 29.65
C GLU A 225 3.54 -20.62 29.30
N ASP A 226 2.73 -21.64 28.94
CA ASP A 226 1.29 -21.44 28.85
C ASP A 226 0.73 -20.82 30.13
N GLY A 227 -0.14 -19.81 30.01
CA GLY A 227 -0.67 -19.11 31.16
C GLY A 227 -1.17 -17.71 30.82
N ARG A 228 -1.48 -16.97 31.89
CA ARG A 228 -1.94 -15.58 31.81
C ARG A 228 -0.87 -14.63 32.32
N TYR A 229 -0.74 -13.53 31.59
CA TYR A 229 0.24 -12.49 31.85
C TYR A 229 -0.40 -11.10 31.68
N THR A 230 0.32 -10.08 32.10
CA THR A 230 0.05 -8.68 31.71
C THR A 230 1.32 -8.04 31.18
N ALA A 231 1.18 -7.10 30.26
CA ALA A 231 2.27 -6.24 29.81
C ALA A 231 1.75 -4.84 29.52
N GLU A 232 2.57 -3.83 29.77
CA GLU A 232 2.27 -2.48 29.32
C GLU A 232 2.21 -2.45 27.80
N VAL A 233 1.21 -1.72 27.27
CA VAL A 233 0.99 -1.53 25.85
C VAL A 233 0.89 -0.05 25.54
N ALA A 234 1.66 0.41 24.56
CA ALA A 234 1.56 1.74 24.00
C ALA A 234 0.75 1.69 22.70
N LEU A 235 -0.10 2.72 22.48
CA LEU A 235 -0.85 2.94 21.26
C LEU A 235 -0.33 4.20 20.57
N GLU A 236 0.09 4.08 19.32
CA GLU A 236 0.51 5.19 18.48
C GLU A 236 -0.44 5.32 17.26
N GLY A 237 -0.45 6.48 16.60
CA GLY A 237 -1.21 6.71 15.37
C GLY A 237 -2.61 7.29 15.58
N GLY A 238 -3.39 7.29 14.49
CA GLY A 238 -4.68 7.94 14.42
C GLY A 238 -4.60 9.45 14.69
N SER A 239 -5.62 10.01 15.34
CA SER A 239 -5.65 11.44 15.69
C SER A 239 -4.99 11.77 17.06
N GLY A 240 -4.38 10.79 17.72
CA GLY A 240 -3.82 10.92 19.08
C GLY A 240 -4.87 11.03 20.19
N ARG A 241 -6.14 10.79 19.88
CA ARG A 241 -7.25 10.84 20.88
C ARG A 241 -7.71 9.46 21.32
N ALA A 242 -7.36 8.43 20.56
CA ALA A 242 -7.65 7.05 20.90
C ALA A 242 -6.73 6.59 22.05
N SER A 243 -7.21 5.67 22.85
CA SER A 243 -6.42 5.02 23.89
C SER A 243 -6.86 3.57 24.04
N VAL A 244 -5.96 2.75 24.55
CA VAL A 244 -6.22 1.39 25.02
C VAL A 244 -5.84 1.28 26.47
N GLU A 245 -6.45 0.32 27.20
CA GLU A 245 -6.05 0.04 28.57
C GLU A 245 -4.65 -0.55 28.63
N SER A 246 -3.84 -0.08 29.57
CA SER A 246 -2.51 -0.58 29.88
C SER A 246 -2.35 -0.74 31.39
N PRO A 247 -1.83 -1.88 31.89
CA PRO A 247 -1.35 -3.03 31.14
C PRO A 247 -2.46 -3.83 30.48
N ALA A 248 -2.20 -4.39 29.30
CA ALA A 248 -3.09 -5.31 28.62
C ALA A 248 -2.99 -6.72 29.19
N SER A 249 -4.10 -7.47 29.18
CA SER A 249 -4.10 -8.89 29.52
C SER A 249 -3.60 -9.74 28.37
N LEU A 250 -2.69 -10.66 28.65
CA LEU A 250 -2.10 -11.56 27.67
C LEU A 250 -2.43 -13.01 28.02
N ARG A 251 -2.64 -13.83 27.00
CA ARG A 251 -2.75 -15.28 27.12
C ARG A 251 -1.68 -15.93 26.23
N VAL A 252 -0.85 -16.76 26.84
CA VAL A 252 0.13 -17.58 26.11
C VAL A 252 -0.38 -19.01 26.03
N GLU A 253 -0.43 -19.54 24.81
CA GLU A 253 -0.87 -20.90 24.55
C GLU A 253 -0.01 -21.50 23.43
N LYS A 254 0.76 -22.55 23.76
CA LYS A 254 1.66 -23.25 22.84
C LYS A 254 2.63 -22.32 22.10
N GLY A 255 3.16 -21.35 22.84
CA GLY A 255 4.10 -20.36 22.30
C GLY A 255 3.46 -19.20 21.53
N ASN A 256 2.14 -19.22 21.33
CA ASN A 256 1.41 -18.10 20.72
C ASN A 256 0.92 -17.13 21.80
N ILE A 257 1.02 -15.85 21.52
CA ILE A 257 0.59 -14.78 22.40
C ILE A 257 -0.71 -14.18 21.86
N TYR A 258 -1.69 -14.00 22.71
CA TYR A 258 -2.93 -13.30 22.41
C TYR A 258 -3.11 -12.18 23.43
N ALA A 259 -3.42 -10.98 22.96
CA ALA A 259 -3.70 -9.82 23.82
C ALA A 259 -5.17 -9.46 23.80
N THR A 260 -5.72 -9.17 24.96
CA THR A 260 -7.03 -8.53 25.10
C THR A 260 -6.84 -7.02 25.07
N ILE A 261 -7.24 -6.39 23.97
CA ILE A 261 -7.18 -4.94 23.78
C ILE A 261 -8.52 -4.33 24.16
N VAL A 262 -8.54 -3.51 25.19
CA VAL A 262 -9.70 -2.76 25.64
C VAL A 262 -9.52 -1.30 25.22
N TRP A 263 -10.36 -0.83 24.33
CA TRP A 263 -10.31 0.56 23.85
C TRP A 263 -10.93 1.52 24.88
N GLY A 264 -10.47 2.76 24.89
CA GLY A 264 -11.05 3.82 25.75
C GLY A 264 -12.47 4.25 25.36
N SER A 265 -13.09 3.61 24.37
CA SER A 265 -14.46 3.87 23.94
C SER A 265 -15.14 2.62 23.39
N ALA A 266 -16.48 2.65 23.26
CA ALA A 266 -17.29 1.60 22.67
C ALA A 266 -17.54 1.79 21.15
N ASN A 267 -16.73 2.63 20.49
CA ASN A 267 -16.97 3.04 19.12
C ASN A 267 -16.09 2.31 18.10
N TYR A 268 -15.60 1.12 18.42
CA TYR A 268 -14.87 0.25 17.48
C TYR A 268 -15.62 -1.06 17.36
N ASP A 269 -15.92 -1.51 16.14
CA ASP A 269 -16.68 -2.73 15.89
C ASP A 269 -15.81 -3.92 15.49
N TYR A 270 -14.62 -3.68 14.94
CA TYR A 270 -13.61 -4.72 14.71
C TYR A 270 -12.18 -4.16 14.69
N MET A 271 -11.22 -5.06 14.84
CA MET A 271 -9.80 -4.84 14.54
C MET A 271 -9.32 -5.77 13.42
N LYS A 272 -8.26 -5.38 12.73
CA LYS A 272 -7.53 -6.26 11.81
C LYS A 272 -6.06 -6.34 12.23
N VAL A 273 -5.51 -7.54 12.13
CA VAL A 273 -4.08 -7.84 12.25
C VAL A 273 -3.71 -8.71 11.06
N ASN A 274 -2.73 -8.31 10.25
CA ASN A 274 -2.33 -9.02 9.03
C ASN A 274 -3.54 -9.36 8.12
N ASP A 275 -4.43 -8.39 7.90
CA ASP A 275 -5.69 -8.51 7.13
C ASP A 275 -6.75 -9.47 7.73
N GLU A 276 -6.45 -10.19 8.82
CA GLU A 276 -7.44 -11.00 9.51
C GLU A 276 -8.29 -10.12 10.44
N LYS A 277 -9.62 -10.29 10.35
CA LYS A 277 -10.60 -9.49 11.11
C LYS A 277 -10.96 -10.14 12.43
N TYR A 278 -10.79 -9.40 13.51
CA TYR A 278 -11.15 -9.76 14.89
C TYR A 278 -12.38 -8.96 15.31
N GLN A 279 -13.44 -9.68 15.64
CA GLN A 279 -14.71 -9.08 16.05
C GLN A 279 -14.69 -8.74 17.56
N TRP A 280 -15.53 -7.80 17.95
CA TRP A 280 -15.73 -7.48 19.36
C TRP A 280 -16.09 -8.73 20.17
N ALA A 281 -15.30 -9.01 21.20
CA ALA A 281 -15.39 -10.24 21.99
C ALA A 281 -16.23 -10.09 23.28
N GLY A 282 -16.76 -8.89 23.60
CA GLY A 282 -17.33 -8.58 24.91
C GLY A 282 -18.73 -7.99 24.90
N GLU A 283 -19.38 -8.05 26.07
CA GLU A 283 -20.60 -7.32 26.41
C GLU A 283 -20.28 -6.04 27.22
N GLU A 284 -19.03 -5.60 27.20
CA GLU A 284 -18.50 -4.54 28.05
C GLU A 284 -18.82 -3.15 27.51
N ALA A 285 -18.68 -2.14 28.38
CA ALA A 285 -18.93 -0.74 28.02
C ALA A 285 -17.92 -0.17 27.02
N HIS A 286 -16.80 -0.89 26.78
CA HIS A 286 -15.71 -0.50 25.90
C HIS A 286 -15.45 -1.60 24.86
N SER A 287 -15.12 -1.19 23.64
CA SER A 287 -14.80 -2.14 22.58
C SER A 287 -13.58 -2.97 22.97
N THR A 288 -13.74 -4.29 22.99
CA THR A 288 -12.73 -5.24 23.48
C THR A 288 -12.48 -6.31 22.44
N PHE A 289 -11.20 -6.56 22.12
CA PHE A 289 -10.79 -7.52 21.10
C PHE A 289 -9.68 -8.42 21.62
N GLU A 290 -9.75 -9.73 21.34
CA GLU A 290 -8.62 -10.64 21.50
C GLU A 290 -7.92 -10.75 20.15
N ILE A 291 -6.64 -10.33 20.08
CA ILE A 291 -5.83 -10.34 18.87
C ILE A 291 -4.54 -11.10 19.08
N PRO A 292 -3.96 -11.74 18.04
CA PRO A 292 -2.63 -12.32 18.13
C PRO A 292 -1.56 -11.24 18.27
N VAL A 293 -0.51 -11.52 19.02
CA VAL A 293 0.67 -10.68 19.20
C VAL A 293 1.88 -11.46 18.73
N ALA A 294 2.61 -10.92 17.75
CA ALA A 294 3.79 -11.58 17.22
C ALA A 294 4.95 -11.62 18.22
N GLY A 295 5.10 -10.59 19.05
CA GLY A 295 6.14 -10.45 20.07
C GLY A 295 6.07 -9.13 20.80
N PHE A 296 7.08 -8.89 21.63
CA PHE A 296 7.26 -7.68 22.44
C PHE A 296 8.33 -6.78 21.83
N ASP A 297 8.35 -5.51 22.27
CA ASP A 297 9.34 -4.50 21.88
C ASP A 297 9.36 -4.22 20.36
N TRP A 298 8.22 -4.45 19.73
CA TRP A 298 8.01 -4.31 18.30
C TRP A 298 6.80 -3.44 17.98
N LYS A 299 6.90 -2.61 16.95
CA LYS A 299 5.79 -1.83 16.41
C LYS A 299 4.88 -2.74 15.58
N MET A 300 3.76 -3.15 16.15
CA MET A 300 2.77 -4.01 15.50
C MET A 300 1.64 -3.16 14.91
N THR A 301 1.56 -3.13 13.58
CA THR A 301 0.49 -2.42 12.88
C THR A 301 -0.84 -3.15 13.05
N VAL A 302 -1.87 -2.40 13.43
CA VAL A 302 -3.24 -2.87 13.53
C VAL A 302 -4.18 -1.85 12.88
N ILE A 303 -5.31 -2.33 12.36
CA ILE A 303 -6.39 -1.46 11.87
C ILE A 303 -7.56 -1.61 12.82
N ALA A 304 -8.22 -0.51 13.17
CA ALA A 304 -9.47 -0.54 13.92
C ALA A 304 -10.52 0.31 13.20
N ASP A 305 -11.72 -0.29 12.99
CA ASP A 305 -12.83 0.41 12.37
C ASP A 305 -13.63 1.17 13.40
N THR A 306 -13.69 2.50 13.28
CA THR A 306 -14.44 3.35 14.21
C THR A 306 -15.83 3.69 13.68
N THR A 307 -16.82 3.51 14.54
CA THR A 307 -18.23 3.87 14.30
C THR A 307 -18.60 5.22 14.92
N ALA A 308 -17.62 5.95 15.48
CA ALA A 308 -17.85 7.28 16.09
C ALA A 308 -18.26 8.36 15.08
N MET A 309 -18.00 8.14 13.78
CA MET A 309 -18.40 9.02 12.69
C MET A 309 -19.66 8.48 12.00
N SER A 310 -20.33 9.34 11.21
CA SER A 310 -21.56 8.97 10.47
C SER A 310 -21.36 7.85 9.45
N VAL A 311 -20.11 7.60 9.04
CA VAL A 311 -19.70 6.47 8.21
C VAL A 311 -18.57 5.76 8.95
N PRO A 312 -18.64 4.42 9.12
CA PRO A 312 -17.54 3.64 9.68
C PRO A 312 -16.24 3.89 8.91
N HIS A 313 -15.12 3.93 9.60
CA HIS A 313 -13.84 4.31 9.03
C HIS A 313 -12.69 3.53 9.66
N GLU A 314 -11.95 2.81 8.84
CA GLU A 314 -10.74 2.10 9.25
C GLU A 314 -9.61 3.10 9.50
N ILE A 315 -8.97 2.99 10.67
CA ILE A 315 -7.84 3.81 11.09
C ILE A 315 -6.69 2.87 11.42
N THR A 316 -5.51 3.19 10.90
CA THR A 316 -4.28 2.48 11.21
C THR A 316 -3.70 2.98 12.53
N TYR A 317 -3.32 2.04 13.39
CA TYR A 317 -2.66 2.26 14.66
C TYR A 317 -1.45 1.33 14.78
N THR A 318 -0.58 1.65 15.73
CA THR A 318 0.55 0.81 16.12
C THR A 318 0.43 0.45 17.59
N LEU A 319 0.58 -0.84 17.92
CA LEU A 319 0.66 -1.35 19.28
C LEU A 319 2.10 -1.78 19.57
N ILE A 320 2.60 -1.44 20.76
CA ILE A 320 3.92 -1.84 21.24
C ILE A 320 3.75 -2.43 22.62
N PHE A 321 4.07 -3.71 22.80
CA PHE A 321 4.02 -4.41 24.09
C PHE A 321 5.42 -4.42 24.69
N ASP A 322 5.58 -3.87 25.91
CA ASP A 322 6.86 -3.80 26.61
C ASP A 322 7.21 -5.13 27.31
N SER A 323 8.25 -5.81 26.85
CA SER A 323 8.73 -7.06 27.45
C SER A 323 9.21 -6.88 28.90
N ALA A 324 9.77 -5.70 29.25
CA ALA A 324 10.27 -5.42 30.58
C ALA A 324 9.15 -5.28 31.63
N SER A 325 7.92 -4.98 31.18
CA SER A 325 6.73 -4.86 32.04
C SER A 325 5.98 -6.17 32.28
N LEU A 326 6.41 -7.26 31.60
CA LEU A 326 5.71 -8.53 31.59
C LEU A 326 5.58 -9.12 32.99
N GLN A 327 4.36 -9.51 33.40
CA GLN A 327 4.08 -10.15 34.66
C GLN A 327 3.17 -11.35 34.47
N LYS A 328 3.57 -12.51 35.03
CA LYS A 328 2.71 -13.69 35.08
C LYS A 328 1.69 -13.52 36.19
N ILE A 329 0.43 -13.73 35.90
CA ILE A 329 -0.67 -13.60 36.85
C ILE A 329 -1.31 -14.93 37.23
N GLU A 330 -1.23 -15.95 36.34
CA GLU A 330 -1.68 -17.33 36.61
C GLU A 330 -0.93 -18.34 35.73
#